data_6e93dade02d422dc3b0c03722e6e85ed
#
_entry.id   6e93dade02d422dc3b0c03722e6e85ed
#
_cell.length_a   1.000
_cell.length_b   1.000
_cell.length_c   1.000
_cell.angle_alpha   90.00
_cell.angle_beta   90.00
_cell.angle_gamma   90.00
#
_symmetry.space_group_name_H-M   'P 1'
#
loop_
_entity.id
_entity.type
_entity.pdbx_description
1 polymer ?
#
loop_
_entity_poly.entity_id
_entity_poly.type
_entity_poly.pdbx_seq_one_letter_code
_entity_poly.pdbx_strand_id
1 'polypeptide(L)'
;MEFYVIDTNFEVLGVVDTYKSAIWTERYFTTGDFEIYLPATDANLALFQRHYFVVRADDPTKAGVIETLRITTSPDEGNYLTVTGKNVESILSRRIVWKQTTYSGKVENTIRRLVSDSMINPEEQGRIIPNFNLGDPIGLEDTLRIQFTGDNIEEAIQKLCLKYKFGYRVKFNIQTHGFLFEIYKGVDRSYNQSTNPFVVFSNDFDNLLSSDYTNDGSEFKNVAQVAGEGQGTARKKVVVGSVTGLERFETFINASDLSTNEGEISATDYSSILIQRGGEKLAQMAQIESLESTIEPNTLYKLNEDYFLGDIIEIVDEFGHAYQPRITEVIECQDDTGYSCLPTFAIDELEE
;
A
#
# COMPACT_ATOMS: atom_id res chain seq x y z
N MET A 1 7.27 -7.52 -20.32
CA MET A 1 5.85 -7.39 -19.86
C MET A 1 4.94 -7.22 -21.06
N GLU A 2 3.72 -7.73 -21.01
CA GLU A 2 2.66 -7.54 -22.00
C GLU A 2 1.40 -7.08 -21.28
N PHE A 3 0.62 -6.19 -21.90
CA PHE A 3 -0.54 -5.59 -21.24
C PHE A 3 -1.77 -5.67 -22.15
N TYR A 4 -2.93 -5.94 -21.57
CA TYR A 4 -4.23 -5.71 -22.18
C TYR A 4 -4.74 -4.33 -21.81
N VAL A 5 -5.31 -3.61 -22.75
CA VAL A 5 -6.07 -2.38 -22.48
C VAL A 5 -7.55 -2.72 -22.52
N ILE A 6 -8.26 -2.40 -21.45
CA ILE A 6 -9.65 -2.79 -21.19
C ILE A 6 -10.45 -1.52 -20.87
N ASP A 7 -11.61 -1.36 -21.47
CA ASP A 7 -12.47 -0.20 -21.20
C ASP A 7 -13.26 -0.33 -19.89
N THR A 8 -14.06 0.67 -19.57
CA THR A 8 -14.89 0.68 -18.37
C THR A 8 -16.10 -0.28 -18.41
N ASN A 9 -16.37 -0.92 -19.57
CA ASN A 9 -17.34 -1.99 -19.73
C ASN A 9 -16.71 -3.39 -19.65
N PHE A 10 -15.40 -3.45 -19.35
CA PHE A 10 -14.58 -4.67 -19.30
C PHE A 10 -14.40 -5.34 -20.68
N GLU A 11 -14.47 -4.56 -21.78
CA GLU A 11 -14.17 -5.03 -23.12
C GLU A 11 -12.67 -4.85 -23.40
N VAL A 12 -12.01 -5.91 -23.91
CA VAL A 12 -10.61 -5.84 -24.32
C VAL A 12 -10.50 -5.07 -25.63
N LEU A 13 -9.80 -3.95 -25.62
CA LEU A 13 -9.63 -3.07 -26.77
C LEU A 13 -8.36 -3.40 -27.57
N GLY A 14 -7.33 -3.89 -26.92
CA GLY A 14 -6.07 -4.23 -27.57
C GLY A 14 -5.01 -4.76 -26.62
N VAL A 15 -3.88 -5.14 -27.22
CA VAL A 15 -2.68 -5.64 -26.53
C VAL A 15 -1.54 -4.69 -26.79
N VAL A 16 -0.72 -4.47 -25.78
CA VAL A 16 0.48 -3.64 -25.82
C VAL A 16 1.68 -4.48 -25.42
N ASP A 17 2.50 -4.81 -26.39
CA ASP A 17 3.75 -5.56 -26.27
C ASP A 17 4.97 -4.78 -26.80
N THR A 18 4.71 -3.61 -27.41
CA THR A 18 5.73 -2.76 -28.03
C THR A 18 5.73 -1.39 -27.36
N TYR A 19 6.77 -1.11 -26.60
CA TYR A 19 6.99 0.14 -25.85
C TYR A 19 8.50 0.39 -25.72
N LYS A 20 8.88 1.59 -25.31
CA LYS A 20 10.27 1.95 -24.96
C LYS A 20 10.63 1.53 -23.56
N SER A 21 9.69 1.76 -22.62
CA SER A 21 9.80 1.27 -21.26
C SER A 21 8.42 1.02 -20.66
N ALA A 22 8.37 0.09 -19.74
CA ALA A 22 7.22 -0.18 -18.89
C ALA A 22 7.70 -0.40 -17.46
N ILE A 23 7.09 0.31 -16.53
CA ILE A 23 7.34 0.21 -15.10
C ILE A 23 6.05 -0.20 -14.42
N TRP A 24 6.15 -1.18 -13.51
CA TRP A 24 5.05 -1.64 -12.69
C TRP A 24 5.50 -1.71 -11.25
N THR A 25 4.87 -0.93 -10.37
CA THR A 25 5.20 -0.87 -8.95
C THR A 25 4.09 -1.48 -8.13
N GLU A 26 4.42 -2.40 -7.25
CA GLU A 26 3.51 -2.94 -6.24
C GLU A 26 3.99 -2.53 -4.85
N ARG A 27 3.07 -2.18 -3.94
CA ARG A 27 3.37 -1.75 -2.57
C ARG A 27 2.55 -2.51 -1.55
N TYR A 28 3.17 -2.83 -0.43
CA TYR A 28 2.53 -3.64 0.62
C TYR A 28 1.51 -2.86 1.45
N PHE A 29 1.85 -1.63 1.84
CA PHE A 29 1.02 -0.80 2.70
C PHE A 29 0.18 0.24 1.96
N THR A 30 0.53 0.52 0.72
CA THR A 30 -0.07 1.57 -0.10
C THR A 30 -0.36 1.07 -1.50
N THR A 31 -1.07 1.87 -2.29
CA THR A 31 -1.34 1.54 -3.70
C THR A 31 -0.09 1.71 -4.55
N GLY A 32 0.16 0.75 -5.42
CA GLY A 32 1.18 0.83 -6.44
C GLY A 32 0.80 1.72 -7.63
N ASP A 33 1.70 1.83 -8.59
CA ASP A 33 1.52 2.63 -9.81
C ASP A 33 2.17 1.95 -11.01
N PHE A 34 1.91 2.50 -12.20
CA PHE A 34 2.55 2.05 -13.43
C PHE A 34 2.84 3.22 -14.37
N GLU A 35 3.83 3.02 -15.23
CA GLU A 35 4.15 3.88 -16.36
C GLU A 35 4.42 3.01 -17.60
N ILE A 36 3.85 3.40 -18.75
CA ILE A 36 4.19 2.83 -20.06
C ILE A 36 4.58 3.98 -20.98
N TYR A 37 5.79 3.94 -21.50
CA TYR A 37 6.33 4.91 -22.44
C TYR A 37 6.47 4.28 -23.83
N LEU A 38 5.71 4.80 -24.81
CA LEU A 38 5.57 4.18 -26.11
C LEU A 38 5.41 5.23 -27.22
N PRO A 39 5.63 4.88 -28.52
CA PRO A 39 5.41 5.82 -29.63
C PRO A 39 3.97 6.32 -29.69
N ALA A 40 3.78 7.64 -29.90
CA ALA A 40 2.47 8.27 -30.06
C ALA A 40 1.92 8.08 -31.47
N THR A 41 1.54 6.84 -31.79
CA THR A 41 0.85 6.51 -33.06
C THR A 41 -0.64 6.75 -32.93
N ASP A 42 -1.35 6.92 -34.08
CA ASP A 42 -2.81 7.06 -34.06
C ASP A 42 -3.50 5.88 -33.35
N ALA A 43 -2.96 4.67 -33.53
CA ALA A 43 -3.48 3.46 -32.87
C ALA A 43 -3.32 3.53 -31.35
N ASN A 44 -2.12 3.90 -30.85
CA ASN A 44 -1.87 4.02 -29.41
C ASN A 44 -2.68 5.17 -28.79
N LEU A 45 -2.78 6.31 -29.48
CA LEU A 45 -3.59 7.44 -29.02
C LEU A 45 -5.09 7.13 -28.94
N ALA A 46 -5.59 6.25 -29.83
CA ALA A 46 -6.98 5.79 -29.80
C ALA A 46 -7.22 4.72 -28.72
N LEU A 47 -6.18 3.89 -28.44
CA LEU A 47 -6.28 2.77 -27.52
C LEU A 47 -6.37 3.21 -26.04
N PHE A 48 -5.56 4.19 -25.64
CA PHE A 48 -5.46 4.60 -24.25
C PHE A 48 -6.40 5.77 -23.95
N GLN A 49 -7.26 5.59 -22.93
CA GLN A 49 -8.12 6.65 -22.41
C GLN A 49 -8.10 6.65 -20.88
N ARG A 50 -8.33 7.83 -20.28
CA ARG A 50 -8.43 7.92 -18.82
C ARG A 50 -9.56 7.04 -18.29
N HIS A 51 -9.31 6.41 -17.15
CA HIS A 51 -10.19 5.48 -16.46
C HIS A 51 -10.31 4.09 -17.11
N TYR A 52 -9.69 3.84 -18.26
CA TYR A 52 -9.49 2.49 -18.77
C TYR A 52 -8.50 1.73 -17.89
N PHE A 53 -8.50 0.42 -18.02
CA PHE A 53 -7.60 -0.46 -17.27
C PHE A 53 -6.45 -0.92 -18.17
N VAL A 54 -5.27 -0.98 -17.54
CA VAL A 54 -4.11 -1.68 -18.08
C VAL A 54 -3.95 -2.94 -17.24
N VAL A 55 -4.04 -4.11 -17.85
CA VAL A 55 -4.04 -5.41 -17.17
C VAL A 55 -2.81 -6.20 -17.60
N ARG A 56 -2.07 -6.74 -16.66
CA ARG A 56 -0.90 -7.58 -16.96
C ARG A 56 -1.33 -8.90 -17.61
N ALA A 57 -0.67 -9.29 -18.70
CA ALA A 57 -0.99 -10.53 -19.40
C ALA A 57 -0.48 -11.79 -18.65
N ASP A 58 0.64 -11.64 -17.93
CA ASP A 58 1.24 -12.71 -17.11
C ASP A 58 0.47 -12.99 -15.82
N ASP A 59 -0.22 -11.98 -15.28
CA ASP A 59 -1.15 -12.12 -14.14
C ASP A 59 -2.37 -11.21 -14.33
N PRO A 60 -3.45 -11.70 -14.97
CA PRO A 60 -4.65 -10.90 -15.24
C PRO A 60 -5.42 -10.44 -14.01
N THR A 61 -5.01 -10.81 -12.81
CA THR A 61 -5.56 -10.25 -11.57
C THR A 61 -4.94 -8.89 -11.22
N LYS A 62 -3.78 -8.57 -11.80
CA LYS A 62 -3.08 -7.31 -11.64
C LYS A 62 -3.50 -6.31 -12.72
N ALA A 63 -4.10 -5.22 -12.29
CA ALA A 63 -4.56 -4.17 -13.18
C ALA A 63 -4.20 -2.79 -12.63
N GLY A 64 -4.04 -1.82 -13.53
CA GLY A 64 -3.90 -0.41 -13.21
C GLY A 64 -5.01 0.41 -13.86
N VAL A 65 -5.37 1.54 -13.25
CA VAL A 65 -6.33 2.51 -13.79
C VAL A 65 -5.56 3.66 -14.42
N ILE A 66 -5.81 3.94 -15.69
CA ILE A 66 -5.17 5.05 -16.40
C ILE A 66 -5.66 6.38 -15.84
N GLU A 67 -4.74 7.20 -15.34
CA GLU A 67 -5.06 8.51 -14.79
C GLU A 67 -4.55 9.65 -15.69
N THR A 68 -3.35 9.49 -16.26
CA THR A 68 -2.70 10.53 -17.05
C THR A 68 -2.21 10.00 -18.40
N LEU A 69 -2.45 10.79 -19.43
CA LEU A 69 -1.89 10.60 -20.77
C LEU A 69 -1.10 11.85 -21.11
N ARG A 70 0.20 11.70 -21.38
CA ARG A 70 1.09 12.81 -21.75
C ARG A 70 1.70 12.53 -23.11
N ILE A 71 1.51 13.45 -24.06
CA ILE A 71 2.14 13.41 -25.38
C ILE A 71 3.33 14.37 -25.37
N THR A 72 4.49 13.87 -25.72
CA THR A 72 5.71 14.66 -25.88
C THR A 72 6.13 14.59 -27.34
N THR A 73 6.37 15.75 -27.94
CA THR A 73 6.87 15.87 -29.30
C THR A 73 8.25 16.52 -29.25
N SER A 74 9.25 15.83 -29.79
CA SER A 74 10.63 16.31 -29.89
C SER A 74 11.11 16.15 -31.33
N PRO A 75 11.77 17.17 -31.91
CA PRO A 75 12.37 17.04 -33.25
C PRO A 75 13.43 15.94 -33.32
N ASP A 76 14.13 15.68 -32.23
CA ASP A 76 15.25 14.73 -32.18
C ASP A 76 14.80 13.30 -31.81
N GLU A 77 13.81 13.16 -30.92
CA GLU A 77 13.38 11.88 -30.41
C GLU A 77 12.07 11.36 -31.03
N GLY A 78 11.29 12.26 -31.68
CA GLY A 78 9.99 11.93 -32.24
C GLY A 78 8.81 12.17 -31.27
N ASN A 79 7.70 11.50 -31.54
CA ASN A 79 6.46 11.66 -30.78
C ASN A 79 6.26 10.45 -29.85
N TYR A 80 6.12 10.70 -28.56
CA TYR A 80 5.90 9.67 -27.57
C TYR A 80 4.68 9.96 -26.72
N LEU A 81 4.03 8.88 -26.29
CA LEU A 81 2.94 8.84 -25.33
C LEU A 81 3.45 8.20 -24.02
N THR A 82 3.29 8.91 -22.92
CA THR A 82 3.45 8.35 -21.57
C THR A 82 2.07 8.12 -20.98
N VAL A 83 1.80 6.89 -20.61
CA VAL A 83 0.56 6.45 -19.95
C VAL A 83 0.91 6.13 -18.50
N THR A 84 0.33 6.86 -17.56
CA THR A 84 0.54 6.60 -16.12
C THR A 84 -0.77 6.44 -15.39
N GLY A 85 -0.70 5.71 -14.28
CA GLY A 85 -1.83 5.51 -13.40
C GLY A 85 -1.45 4.77 -12.14
N LYS A 86 -2.44 4.49 -11.33
CA LYS A 86 -2.31 3.70 -10.10
C LYS A 86 -2.87 2.30 -10.28
N ASN A 87 -2.35 1.36 -9.53
CA ASN A 87 -2.92 0.02 -9.48
C ASN A 87 -4.38 0.07 -9.03
N VAL A 88 -5.11 -1.00 -9.32
CA VAL A 88 -6.57 -1.06 -9.18
C VAL A 88 -7.06 -0.87 -7.74
N GLU A 89 -6.20 -0.97 -6.74
CA GLU A 89 -6.44 -0.59 -5.34
C GLU A 89 -6.92 0.87 -5.23
N SER A 90 -6.47 1.75 -6.14
CA SER A 90 -6.89 3.16 -6.21
C SER A 90 -8.40 3.36 -6.36
N ILE A 91 -9.16 2.33 -6.75
CA ILE A 91 -10.62 2.38 -6.76
C ILE A 91 -11.19 2.66 -5.36
N LEU A 92 -10.50 2.24 -4.31
CA LEU A 92 -10.87 2.53 -2.92
C LEU A 92 -10.91 4.03 -2.64
N SER A 93 -10.03 4.82 -3.27
CA SER A 93 -9.99 6.29 -3.12
C SER A 93 -11.21 7.02 -3.70
N ARG A 94 -11.99 6.34 -4.54
CA ARG A 94 -13.21 6.91 -5.13
C ARG A 94 -14.37 7.04 -4.13
N ARG A 95 -14.17 6.59 -2.89
CA ARG A 95 -15.17 6.63 -1.83
C ARG A 95 -14.59 7.24 -0.57
N ILE A 96 -15.47 7.86 0.19
CA ILE A 96 -15.18 8.40 1.52
C ILE A 96 -16.11 7.76 2.55
N VAL A 97 -15.79 7.86 3.81
CA VAL A 97 -16.73 7.56 4.90
C VAL A 97 -17.83 8.65 4.88
N TRP A 98 -19.01 8.27 4.38
CA TRP A 98 -20.09 9.22 4.07
C TRP A 98 -20.72 9.85 5.30
N LYS A 99 -20.86 9.07 6.35
CA LYS A 99 -21.38 9.52 7.66
C LYS A 99 -20.32 9.21 8.72
N GLN A 100 -20.24 10.08 9.71
CA GLN A 100 -19.42 9.78 10.88
C GLN A 100 -19.78 8.40 11.44
N THR A 101 -18.81 7.51 11.50
CA THR A 101 -19.00 6.12 11.92
C THR A 101 -17.92 5.70 12.90
N THR A 102 -18.32 5.09 14.00
CA THR A 102 -17.40 4.49 14.97
C THR A 102 -17.39 2.99 14.83
N TYR A 103 -16.21 2.42 14.60
CA TYR A 103 -15.99 0.97 14.55
C TYR A 103 -15.26 0.50 15.81
N SER A 104 -15.60 -0.69 16.26
CA SER A 104 -14.97 -1.35 17.41
C SER A 104 -14.89 -2.85 17.17
N GLY A 105 -13.77 -3.46 17.53
CA GLY A 105 -13.53 -4.89 17.39
C GLY A 105 -12.24 -5.20 16.63
N LYS A 106 -12.18 -6.34 15.96
CA LYS A 106 -11.01 -6.76 15.22
C LYS A 106 -10.73 -5.82 14.04
N VAL A 107 -9.45 -5.50 13.82
CA VAL A 107 -8.97 -4.62 12.75
C VAL A 107 -9.47 -5.09 11.38
N GLU A 108 -9.31 -6.39 11.09
CA GLU A 108 -9.77 -6.99 9.84
C GLU A 108 -11.26 -6.77 9.60
N ASN A 109 -12.09 -7.03 10.61
CA ASN A 109 -13.54 -6.83 10.51
C ASN A 109 -13.90 -5.36 10.29
N THR A 110 -13.14 -4.44 10.90
CA THR A 110 -13.31 -3.00 10.72
C THR A 110 -13.06 -2.60 9.27
N ILE A 111 -11.95 -3.04 8.68
CA ILE A 111 -11.62 -2.74 7.28
C ILE A 111 -12.65 -3.36 6.34
N ARG A 112 -13.02 -4.61 6.54
CA ARG A 112 -14.03 -5.29 5.71
C ARG A 112 -15.38 -4.57 5.76
N ARG A 113 -15.80 -4.10 6.93
CA ARG A 113 -17.02 -3.29 7.09
C ARG A 113 -16.86 -1.93 6.41
N LEU A 114 -15.72 -1.26 6.58
CA LEU A 114 -15.44 0.02 5.93
C LEU A 114 -15.58 -0.07 4.40
N VAL A 115 -15.04 -1.11 3.78
CA VAL A 115 -15.16 -1.39 2.34
C VAL A 115 -16.62 -1.72 2.00
N SER A 116 -17.26 -2.62 2.76
CA SER A 116 -18.64 -3.01 2.51
C SER A 116 -19.61 -1.83 2.58
N ASP A 117 -19.54 -1.06 3.66
CA ASP A 117 -20.43 0.08 3.91
C ASP A 117 -20.22 1.24 2.91
N SER A 118 -19.07 1.26 2.24
CA SER A 118 -18.70 2.34 1.32
C SER A 118 -18.93 2.03 -0.15
N MET A 119 -18.83 0.77 -0.59
CA MET A 119 -18.87 0.44 -2.02
C MET A 119 -19.59 -0.86 -2.38
N ILE A 120 -19.93 -1.73 -1.41
CA ILE A 120 -20.70 -2.97 -1.68
C ILE A 120 -22.15 -2.80 -1.26
N ASN A 121 -22.38 -2.42 0.00
CA ASN A 121 -23.69 -2.23 0.61
C ASN A 121 -23.84 -0.83 1.22
N PRO A 122 -23.53 0.26 0.48
CA PRO A 122 -23.69 1.60 1.01
C PRO A 122 -25.18 1.94 1.18
N GLU A 123 -25.45 2.84 2.12
CA GLU A 123 -26.81 3.38 2.32
C GLU A 123 -27.34 4.07 1.06
N GLU A 124 -26.46 4.83 0.36
CA GLU A 124 -26.81 5.44 -0.94
C GLU A 124 -26.43 4.50 -2.09
N GLN A 125 -27.44 4.03 -2.83
CA GLN A 125 -27.27 3.07 -3.93
C GLN A 125 -26.35 3.56 -5.06
N GLY A 126 -26.26 4.87 -5.30
CA GLY A 126 -25.34 5.45 -6.30
C GLY A 126 -23.86 5.29 -5.97
N ARG A 127 -23.52 4.83 -4.76
CA ARG A 127 -22.15 4.57 -4.32
C ARG A 127 -21.70 3.14 -4.57
N ILE A 128 -22.58 2.24 -4.92
CA ILE A 128 -22.24 0.85 -5.21
C ILE A 128 -21.24 0.79 -6.36
N ILE A 129 -20.17 0.00 -6.18
CA ILE A 129 -19.30 -0.42 -7.27
C ILE A 129 -19.76 -1.82 -7.68
N PRO A 130 -20.26 -1.99 -8.91
CA PRO A 130 -20.78 -3.28 -9.36
C PRO A 130 -19.70 -4.38 -9.26
N ASN A 131 -20.12 -5.57 -8.82
CA ASN A 131 -19.25 -6.76 -8.71
C ASN A 131 -17.99 -6.56 -7.84
N PHE A 132 -18.02 -5.61 -6.90
CA PHE A 132 -16.97 -5.46 -5.90
C PHE A 132 -17.24 -6.44 -4.74
N ASN A 133 -16.29 -7.32 -4.45
CA ASN A 133 -16.44 -8.39 -3.46
C ASN A 133 -15.31 -8.34 -2.43
N LEU A 134 -15.55 -9.00 -1.29
CA LEU A 134 -14.53 -9.22 -0.25
C LEU A 134 -14.03 -10.67 -0.34
N GLY A 135 -12.72 -10.85 -0.35
CA GLY A 135 -12.09 -12.15 -0.20
C GLY A 135 -12.30 -12.77 1.18
N ASP A 136 -11.75 -13.94 1.42
CA ASP A 136 -11.85 -14.62 2.70
C ASP A 136 -11.06 -13.87 3.80
N PRO A 137 -11.52 -13.88 5.05
CA PRO A 137 -10.78 -13.32 6.17
C PRO A 137 -9.53 -14.15 6.48
N ILE A 138 -8.44 -13.47 6.88
CA ILE A 138 -7.17 -14.11 7.27
C ILE A 138 -7.02 -14.32 8.79
N GLY A 139 -7.94 -13.78 9.58
CA GLY A 139 -8.01 -14.03 11.02
C GLY A 139 -7.09 -13.13 11.87
N LEU A 140 -6.90 -11.86 11.51
CA LEU A 140 -6.15 -10.92 12.34
C LEU A 140 -6.82 -10.73 13.70
N GLU A 141 -6.04 -10.86 14.77
CA GLU A 141 -6.54 -10.81 16.15
C GLU A 141 -6.48 -9.41 16.79
N ASP A 142 -5.70 -8.50 16.23
CA ASP A 142 -5.59 -7.13 16.71
C ASP A 142 -6.94 -6.44 16.78
N THR A 143 -7.14 -5.65 17.84
CA THR A 143 -8.40 -4.94 18.08
C THR A 143 -8.18 -3.43 18.09
N LEU A 144 -9.20 -2.71 17.67
CA LEU A 144 -9.21 -1.25 17.69
C LEU A 144 -10.58 -0.69 18.06
N ARG A 145 -10.59 0.59 18.42
CA ARG A 145 -11.78 1.45 18.39
C ARG A 145 -11.41 2.73 17.64
N ILE A 146 -12.10 3.00 16.55
CA ILE A 146 -11.77 4.08 15.62
C ILE A 146 -13.04 4.80 15.16
N GLN A 147 -12.93 6.09 14.91
CA GLN A 147 -13.98 6.90 14.32
C GLN A 147 -13.46 7.54 13.04
N PHE A 148 -14.26 7.47 12.00
CA PHE A 148 -14.02 8.12 10.71
C PHE A 148 -15.10 9.15 10.42
N THR A 149 -14.72 10.27 9.78
CA THR A 149 -15.62 11.34 9.39
C THR A 149 -15.12 11.99 8.10
N GLY A 150 -15.67 11.58 6.97
CA GLY A 150 -15.25 12.09 5.65
C GLY A 150 -13.89 11.58 5.18
N ASP A 151 -13.28 10.65 5.90
CA ASP A 151 -11.99 10.06 5.53
C ASP A 151 -12.08 9.34 4.18
N ASN A 152 -11.01 9.45 3.37
CA ASN A 152 -10.86 8.65 2.17
C ASN A 152 -10.68 7.18 2.56
N ILE A 153 -11.37 6.26 1.87
CA ILE A 153 -11.36 4.83 2.23
C ILE A 153 -9.97 4.21 2.04
N GLU A 154 -9.29 4.53 0.96
CA GLU A 154 -7.93 4.05 0.69
C GLU A 154 -6.95 4.50 1.78
N GLU A 155 -6.91 5.81 2.08
CA GLU A 155 -6.04 6.36 3.11
C GLU A 155 -6.34 5.79 4.51
N ALA A 156 -7.61 5.55 4.82
CA ALA A 156 -8.00 4.93 6.08
C ALA A 156 -7.46 3.50 6.21
N ILE A 157 -7.55 2.71 5.12
CA ILE A 157 -7.01 1.34 5.08
C ILE A 157 -5.48 1.37 5.19
N GLN A 158 -4.80 2.24 4.42
CA GLN A 158 -3.34 2.35 4.42
C GLN A 158 -2.77 2.65 5.82
N LYS A 159 -3.39 3.57 6.56
CA LYS A 159 -3.00 3.88 7.94
C LYS A 159 -3.10 2.67 8.87
N LEU A 160 -4.14 1.86 8.70
CA LEU A 160 -4.32 0.63 9.48
C LEU A 160 -3.32 -0.45 9.07
N CYS A 161 -3.09 -0.63 7.76
CA CYS A 161 -2.10 -1.57 7.24
C CYS A 161 -0.69 -1.25 7.77
N LEU A 162 -0.29 0.01 7.72
CA LEU A 162 1.01 0.45 8.23
C LEU A 162 1.15 0.21 9.73
N LYS A 163 0.12 0.57 10.52
CA LYS A 163 0.15 0.42 11.98
C LYS A 163 0.18 -1.04 12.42
N TYR A 164 -0.59 -1.92 11.77
CA TYR A 164 -0.76 -3.31 12.18
C TYR A 164 0.01 -4.31 11.30
N LYS A 165 0.90 -3.79 10.41
CA LYS A 165 1.88 -4.57 9.63
C LYS A 165 1.27 -5.69 8.77
N PHE A 166 0.20 -5.39 8.04
CA PHE A 166 -0.38 -6.26 7.01
C PHE A 166 -0.63 -5.48 5.72
N GLY A 167 -0.78 -6.20 4.61
CA GLY A 167 -1.05 -5.63 3.30
C GLY A 167 -2.51 -5.75 2.89
N TYR A 168 -2.87 -4.98 1.88
CA TYR A 168 -4.14 -5.13 1.18
C TYR A 168 -3.91 -5.14 -0.34
N ARG A 169 -4.84 -5.71 -1.07
CA ARG A 169 -4.84 -5.67 -2.53
C ARG A 169 -6.25 -5.74 -3.08
N VAL A 170 -6.41 -5.30 -4.31
CA VAL A 170 -7.63 -5.48 -5.09
C VAL A 170 -7.27 -6.27 -6.33
N LYS A 171 -7.86 -7.44 -6.51
CA LYS A 171 -7.71 -8.25 -7.71
C LYS A 171 -8.75 -7.87 -8.75
N PHE A 172 -8.31 -7.67 -9.96
CA PHE A 172 -9.16 -7.46 -11.12
C PHE A 172 -9.69 -8.80 -11.64
N ASN A 173 -10.95 -8.84 -12.07
CA ASN A 173 -11.54 -10.03 -12.66
C ASN A 173 -12.35 -9.65 -13.90
N ILE A 174 -11.79 -9.92 -15.07
CA ILE A 174 -12.40 -9.61 -16.35
C ILE A 174 -13.65 -10.47 -16.61
N GLN A 175 -13.67 -11.74 -16.14
CA GLN A 175 -14.79 -12.63 -16.41
C GLN A 175 -16.05 -12.26 -15.63
N THR A 176 -15.88 -11.76 -14.42
CA THR A 176 -17.00 -11.30 -13.58
C THR A 176 -17.24 -9.80 -13.69
N HIS A 177 -16.44 -9.09 -14.51
CA HIS A 177 -16.47 -7.63 -14.65
C HIS A 177 -16.43 -6.94 -13.28
N GLY A 178 -15.47 -7.30 -12.44
CA GLY A 178 -15.47 -6.87 -11.06
C GLY A 178 -14.13 -6.91 -10.34
N PHE A 179 -14.20 -6.77 -9.04
CA PHE A 179 -13.03 -6.60 -8.17
C PHE A 179 -13.17 -7.45 -6.91
N LEU A 180 -12.04 -7.93 -6.40
CA LEU A 180 -11.96 -8.69 -5.16
C LEU A 180 -10.96 -8.01 -4.21
N PHE A 181 -11.47 -7.43 -3.13
CA PHE A 181 -10.63 -6.85 -2.08
C PHE A 181 -10.17 -7.95 -1.11
N GLU A 182 -8.87 -8.00 -0.87
CA GLU A 182 -8.25 -8.94 0.06
C GLU A 182 -7.32 -8.21 1.03
N ILE A 183 -7.29 -8.69 2.28
CA ILE A 183 -6.24 -8.40 3.25
C ILE A 183 -5.30 -9.60 3.24
N TYR A 184 -3.99 -9.37 3.31
CA TYR A 184 -3.01 -10.44 3.36
C TYR A 184 -1.84 -10.09 4.27
N LYS A 185 -1.14 -11.10 4.73
CA LYS A 185 0.07 -10.94 5.53
C LYS A 185 1.17 -11.78 4.90
N GLY A 186 2.31 -11.16 4.66
CA GLY A 186 3.50 -11.89 4.22
C GLY A 186 3.98 -12.86 5.31
N VAL A 187 4.75 -13.83 4.93
CA VAL A 187 5.33 -14.82 5.83
C VAL A 187 6.79 -14.52 6.14
N ASP A 188 7.24 -14.94 7.29
CA ASP A 188 8.66 -14.87 7.65
C ASP A 188 9.43 -16.01 6.94
N ARG A 189 10.45 -15.62 6.16
CA ARG A 189 11.40 -16.50 5.45
C ARG A 189 12.83 -16.26 5.88
N SER A 190 13.03 -15.52 6.97
CA SER A 190 14.35 -15.29 7.58
C SER A 190 14.83 -16.50 8.37
N TYR A 191 16.05 -16.41 8.88
CA TYR A 191 16.60 -17.44 9.78
C TYR A 191 15.98 -17.43 11.19
N ASN A 192 15.11 -16.47 11.52
CA ASN A 192 14.43 -16.40 12.83
C ASN A 192 13.27 -17.41 12.98
N GLN A 193 12.95 -18.16 11.95
CA GLN A 193 11.91 -19.18 11.94
C GLN A 193 12.41 -20.49 11.31
N SER A 194 11.59 -21.55 11.36
CA SER A 194 11.93 -22.89 10.83
C SER A 194 10.78 -23.55 10.08
N THR A 195 9.70 -22.80 9.80
CA THR A 195 8.47 -23.33 9.20
C THR A 195 8.44 -23.13 7.69
N ASN A 196 8.90 -21.97 7.22
CA ASN A 196 8.88 -21.60 5.82
C ASN A 196 10.26 -21.80 5.18
N PRO A 197 10.33 -22.03 3.85
CA PRO A 197 11.59 -22.01 3.13
C PRO A 197 12.32 -20.68 3.34
N PHE A 198 13.61 -20.73 3.58
CA PHE A 198 14.43 -19.54 3.74
C PHE A 198 14.63 -18.82 2.40
N VAL A 199 14.65 -17.49 2.45
CA VAL A 199 15.05 -16.64 1.32
C VAL A 199 16.16 -15.71 1.82
N VAL A 200 17.35 -15.84 1.25
CA VAL A 200 18.56 -15.15 1.69
C VAL A 200 19.20 -14.43 0.52
N PHE A 201 19.31 -13.12 0.61
CA PHE A 201 20.08 -12.33 -0.34
C PHE A 201 21.42 -11.93 0.28
N SER A 202 22.52 -12.23 -0.41
CA SER A 202 23.85 -11.86 0.02
C SER A 202 24.81 -11.82 -1.16
N ASN A 203 25.92 -11.09 -0.98
CA ASN A 203 27.01 -11.11 -1.96
C ASN A 203 27.64 -12.50 -2.07
N ASP A 204 27.67 -13.29 -1.00
CA ASP A 204 28.21 -14.65 -1.00
C ASP A 204 27.43 -15.64 -1.88
N PHE A 205 26.16 -15.34 -2.15
CA PHE A 205 25.29 -16.13 -3.04
C PHE A 205 25.16 -15.55 -4.44
N ASP A 206 25.92 -14.50 -4.77
CA ASP A 206 25.87 -13.80 -6.06
C ASP A 206 24.46 -13.36 -6.46
N ASN A 207 23.57 -13.13 -5.49
CA ASN A 207 22.18 -12.75 -5.73
C ASN A 207 21.81 -11.35 -5.19
N LEU A 208 22.74 -10.66 -4.54
CA LEU A 208 22.67 -9.28 -4.10
C LEU A 208 23.72 -8.47 -4.87
N LEU A 209 23.29 -7.61 -5.80
CA LEU A 209 24.22 -6.82 -6.63
C LEU A 209 24.66 -5.53 -5.97
N SER A 210 23.77 -4.89 -5.24
CA SER A 210 24.06 -3.69 -4.47
C SER A 210 23.09 -3.57 -3.31
N SER A 211 23.51 -2.90 -2.25
CA SER A 211 22.69 -2.54 -1.12
C SER A 211 22.96 -1.09 -0.71
N ASP A 212 21.91 -0.33 -0.41
CA ASP A 212 21.97 1.01 0.15
C ASP A 212 21.12 1.03 1.43
N TYR A 213 21.81 1.02 2.57
CA TYR A 213 21.15 1.03 3.87
C TYR A 213 20.98 2.47 4.34
N THR A 214 19.75 2.84 4.63
CA THR A 214 19.37 4.14 5.20
C THR A 214 18.69 3.95 6.54
N ASN A 215 19.20 4.67 7.54
CA ASN A 215 18.57 4.81 8.85
C ASN A 215 18.26 6.31 9.06
N ASP A 216 17.00 6.71 8.83
CA ASP A 216 16.58 8.10 8.92
C ASP A 216 15.61 8.31 10.08
N GLY A 217 16.08 9.05 11.08
CA GLY A 217 15.31 9.51 12.23
C GLY A 217 14.90 10.98 12.16
N SER A 218 15.04 11.66 11.03
CA SER A 218 14.80 13.11 10.93
C SER A 218 13.38 13.53 11.32
N GLU A 219 12.37 12.71 10.96
CA GLU A 219 10.96 12.94 11.28
C GLU A 219 10.46 12.07 12.45
N PHE A 220 11.36 11.34 13.10
CA PHE A 220 11.01 10.39 14.15
C PHE A 220 10.30 11.05 15.33
N LYS A 221 9.19 10.44 15.76
CA LYS A 221 8.44 10.78 16.96
C LYS A 221 7.96 9.53 17.67
N ASN A 222 8.11 9.49 18.99
CA ASN A 222 7.71 8.35 19.81
C ASN A 222 6.72 8.70 20.93
N VAL A 223 6.39 10.00 21.09
CA VAL A 223 5.35 10.44 22.02
C VAL A 223 4.45 11.46 21.34
N ALA A 224 3.15 11.24 21.43
CA ALA A 224 2.14 12.12 20.88
C ALA A 224 1.19 12.66 21.95
N GLN A 225 1.00 13.97 22.01
CA GLN A 225 -0.15 14.56 22.69
C GLN A 225 -1.29 14.71 21.70
N VAL A 226 -2.32 13.88 21.84
CA VAL A 226 -3.51 13.90 20.98
C VAL A 226 -4.60 14.75 21.64
N ALA A 227 -5.08 15.74 20.93
CA ALA A 227 -6.09 16.67 21.43
C ALA A 227 -7.38 16.55 20.58
N GLY A 228 -8.43 16.06 21.19
CA GLY A 228 -9.74 15.83 20.59
C GLY A 228 -10.71 17.02 20.75
N GLU A 229 -11.95 16.73 21.08
CA GLU A 229 -13.06 17.66 21.23
C GLU A 229 -12.84 18.67 22.39
N GLY A 230 -13.41 19.86 22.25
CA GLY A 230 -13.36 20.92 23.23
C GLY A 230 -12.40 22.04 22.85
N GLN A 231 -12.30 23.06 23.74
CA GLN A 231 -11.44 24.24 23.55
C GLN A 231 -10.60 24.53 24.77
N GLY A 232 -9.43 25.11 24.56
CA GLY A 232 -8.55 25.54 25.62
C GLY A 232 -8.20 24.44 26.62
N THR A 233 -8.36 24.72 27.93
CA THR A 233 -8.08 23.75 29.01
C THR A 233 -9.15 22.66 29.16
N ALA A 234 -10.35 22.90 28.64
CA ALA A 234 -11.43 21.88 28.61
C ALA A 234 -11.30 20.87 27.49
N ARG A 235 -10.35 21.08 26.58
CA ARG A 235 -10.11 20.16 25.47
C ARG A 235 -9.65 18.80 25.97
N LYS A 236 -10.29 17.74 25.51
CA LYS A 236 -9.90 16.35 25.85
C LYS A 236 -8.55 16.03 25.25
N LYS A 237 -7.64 15.50 26.05
CA LYS A 237 -6.29 15.15 25.64
C LYS A 237 -5.91 13.77 26.16
N VAL A 238 -5.15 13.05 25.37
CA VAL A 238 -4.45 11.83 25.77
C VAL A 238 -2.98 11.91 25.35
N VAL A 239 -2.12 11.15 26.01
CA VAL A 239 -0.72 10.99 25.62
C VAL A 239 -0.53 9.53 25.17
N VAL A 240 0.10 9.36 24.03
CA VAL A 240 0.48 8.05 23.46
C VAL A 240 2.00 7.98 23.44
N GLY A 241 2.56 6.86 23.91
CA GLY A 241 3.99 6.70 24.15
C GLY A 241 4.38 7.07 25.58
N SER A 242 5.39 6.39 26.12
CA SER A 242 5.82 6.51 27.52
C SER A 242 7.30 6.83 27.69
N VAL A 243 8.02 7.11 26.60
CA VAL A 243 9.46 7.39 26.61
C VAL A 243 9.75 8.70 27.37
N THR A 244 10.88 8.75 28.07
CA THR A 244 11.28 9.89 28.92
C THR A 244 12.72 10.35 28.59
N GLY A 245 13.07 11.55 29.05
CA GLY A 245 14.44 12.08 28.94
C GLY A 245 14.81 12.48 27.51
N LEU A 246 16.06 12.28 27.14
CA LEU A 246 16.59 12.68 25.83
C LEU A 246 16.04 11.83 24.68
N GLU A 247 15.62 10.61 24.95
CA GLU A 247 15.03 9.69 23.95
C GLU A 247 13.56 10.02 23.65
N ARG A 248 13.00 11.07 24.29
CA ARG A 248 11.60 11.48 24.08
C ARG A 248 11.48 12.53 22.98
N PHE A 249 10.90 12.11 21.85
CA PHE A 249 10.62 12.95 20.69
C PHE A 249 9.11 13.18 20.57
N GLU A 250 8.66 14.39 20.83
CA GLU A 250 7.24 14.72 20.96
C GLU A 250 6.62 15.26 19.68
N THR A 251 5.33 14.96 19.50
CA THR A 251 4.47 15.61 18.51
C THR A 251 3.12 15.98 19.10
N PHE A 252 2.46 16.97 18.49
CA PHE A 252 1.09 17.36 18.80
C PHE A 252 0.16 16.97 17.66
N ILE A 253 -0.91 16.23 17.98
CA ILE A 253 -1.90 15.77 17.02
C ILE A 253 -3.22 16.44 17.29
N ASN A 254 -3.69 17.23 16.30
CA ASN A 254 -5.03 17.80 16.35
C ASN A 254 -6.04 16.74 15.84
N ALA A 255 -6.92 16.29 16.73
CA ALA A 255 -7.97 15.32 16.47
C ALA A 255 -9.37 15.92 16.76
N SER A 256 -9.56 17.21 16.44
CA SER A 256 -10.84 17.90 16.63
C SER A 256 -11.97 17.41 15.73
N ASP A 257 -11.67 16.63 14.73
CA ASP A 257 -12.60 15.89 13.86
C ASP A 257 -13.26 14.70 14.57
N LEU A 258 -12.68 14.23 15.68
CA LEU A 258 -13.24 13.17 16.51
C LEU A 258 -14.19 13.74 17.54
N SER A 259 -15.37 13.15 17.69
CA SER A 259 -16.44 13.63 18.55
C SER A 259 -16.94 12.56 19.53
N THR A 260 -17.42 13.02 20.68
CA THR A 260 -18.16 12.18 21.63
C THR A 260 -19.60 11.91 21.20
N ASN A 261 -20.06 12.46 20.04
CA ASN A 261 -21.45 12.43 19.59
C ASN A 261 -22.41 12.92 20.68
N GLU A 262 -22.17 14.13 21.17
CA GLU A 262 -22.97 14.75 22.25
C GLU A 262 -23.06 13.89 23.53
N GLY A 263 -22.05 13.04 23.77
CA GLY A 263 -21.96 12.18 24.96
C GLY A 263 -22.50 10.76 24.78
N GLU A 264 -22.91 10.36 23.58
CA GLU A 264 -23.25 8.97 23.26
C GLU A 264 -22.05 8.02 23.41
N ILE A 265 -20.83 8.53 23.11
CA ILE A 265 -19.59 7.78 23.30
C ILE A 265 -19.06 8.07 24.71
N SER A 266 -18.83 7.02 25.49
CA SER A 266 -18.29 7.15 26.84
C SER A 266 -16.91 7.82 26.84
N ALA A 267 -16.53 8.47 27.94
CA ALA A 267 -15.22 9.12 28.08
C ALA A 267 -14.05 8.12 27.88
N THR A 268 -14.22 6.87 28.32
CA THR A 268 -13.23 5.80 28.15
C THR A 268 -13.11 5.40 26.68
N ASP A 269 -14.22 5.21 25.99
CA ASP A 269 -14.25 4.86 24.59
C ASP A 269 -13.67 5.98 23.71
N TYR A 270 -14.00 7.22 24.04
CA TYR A 270 -13.45 8.37 23.35
C TYR A 270 -11.94 8.49 23.53
N SER A 271 -11.44 8.22 24.74
CA SER A 271 -9.99 8.15 24.98
C SER A 271 -9.33 7.07 24.14
N SER A 272 -9.96 5.92 23.99
CA SER A 272 -9.46 4.84 23.12
C SER A 272 -9.38 5.24 21.64
N ILE A 273 -10.36 6.01 21.14
CA ILE A 273 -10.35 6.58 19.80
C ILE A 273 -9.18 7.56 19.61
N LEU A 274 -8.94 8.43 20.61
CA LEU A 274 -7.80 9.35 20.56
C LEU A 274 -6.45 8.61 20.61
N ILE A 275 -6.34 7.57 21.42
CA ILE A 275 -5.13 6.70 21.48
C ILE A 275 -4.90 6.03 20.14
N GLN A 276 -5.95 5.52 19.50
CA GLN A 276 -5.85 4.91 18.16
C GLN A 276 -5.30 5.90 17.13
N ARG A 277 -5.86 7.13 17.09
CA ARG A 277 -5.37 8.20 16.20
C ARG A 277 -3.89 8.56 16.49
N GLY A 278 -3.51 8.58 17.76
CA GLY A 278 -2.13 8.81 18.18
C GLY A 278 -1.19 7.73 17.66
N GLY A 279 -1.56 6.47 17.82
CA GLY A 279 -0.78 5.33 17.34
C GLY A 279 -0.63 5.29 15.81
N GLU A 280 -1.70 5.61 15.05
CA GLU A 280 -1.62 5.72 13.59
C GLU A 280 -0.64 6.81 13.15
N LYS A 281 -0.65 7.95 13.83
CA LYS A 281 0.26 9.06 13.53
C LYS A 281 1.69 8.78 13.91
N LEU A 282 1.93 8.14 15.05
CA LEU A 282 3.28 7.71 15.43
C LEU A 282 3.84 6.66 14.49
N ALA A 283 3.02 5.71 14.00
CA ALA A 283 3.45 4.75 12.99
C ALA A 283 3.87 5.41 11.67
N GLN A 284 3.26 6.56 11.30
CA GLN A 284 3.68 7.36 10.14
C GLN A 284 4.98 8.16 10.39
N MET A 285 5.34 8.36 11.65
CA MET A 285 6.52 9.11 12.10
C MET A 285 7.55 8.19 12.76
N ALA A 286 7.46 6.89 12.51
CA ALA A 286 8.45 5.93 12.97
C ALA A 286 9.80 6.21 12.30
N GLN A 287 10.88 5.77 12.93
CA GLN A 287 12.20 5.76 12.32
C GLN A 287 12.13 4.96 11.02
N ILE A 288 12.68 5.51 9.95
CA ILE A 288 12.74 4.83 8.67
C ILE A 288 14.06 4.06 8.64
N GLU A 289 13.96 2.76 8.67
CA GLU A 289 15.08 1.88 8.45
C GLU A 289 14.80 1.07 7.19
N SER A 290 15.50 1.42 6.12
CA SER A 290 15.28 0.82 4.79
C SER A 290 16.57 0.31 4.20
N LEU A 291 16.44 -0.72 3.39
CA LEU A 291 17.52 -1.30 2.62
C LEU A 291 17.06 -1.38 1.16
N GLU A 292 17.52 -0.47 0.34
CA GLU A 292 17.31 -0.55 -1.10
C GLU A 292 18.35 -1.50 -1.70
N SER A 293 17.91 -2.45 -2.51
CA SER A 293 18.81 -3.46 -3.05
C SER A 293 18.49 -3.77 -4.49
N THR A 294 19.52 -3.96 -5.28
CA THR A 294 19.39 -4.54 -6.60
C THR A 294 19.64 -6.03 -6.51
N ILE A 295 18.61 -6.79 -6.87
CA ILE A 295 18.66 -8.26 -6.90
C ILE A 295 18.88 -8.72 -8.34
N GLU A 296 19.72 -9.72 -8.53
CA GLU A 296 19.85 -10.40 -9.81
C GLU A 296 18.58 -11.23 -10.09
N PRO A 297 17.74 -10.86 -11.07
CA PRO A 297 16.41 -11.45 -11.23
C PRO A 297 16.39 -12.91 -11.71
N ASN A 298 17.53 -13.42 -12.17
CA ASN A 298 17.62 -14.76 -12.78
C ASN A 298 18.41 -15.76 -11.94
N THR A 299 18.58 -15.49 -10.63
CA THR A 299 19.37 -16.33 -9.73
C THR A 299 18.52 -17.33 -8.94
N LEU A 300 18.86 -17.49 -7.67
CA LEU A 300 18.35 -18.54 -6.79
C LEU A 300 16.85 -18.40 -6.47
N TYR A 301 16.35 -17.18 -6.35
CA TYR A 301 14.97 -16.89 -5.92
C TYR A 301 14.22 -16.04 -6.92
N LYS A 302 12.95 -16.35 -7.15
CA LYS A 302 12.07 -15.63 -8.06
C LYS A 302 10.90 -14.99 -7.30
N LEU A 303 10.61 -13.74 -7.64
CA LEU A 303 9.43 -13.04 -7.18
C LEU A 303 8.15 -13.78 -7.61
N ASN A 304 7.17 -13.86 -6.71
CA ASN A 304 5.88 -14.55 -6.88
C ASN A 304 5.98 -16.09 -7.02
N GLU A 305 7.18 -16.68 -6.88
CA GLU A 305 7.40 -18.13 -6.78
C GLU A 305 8.00 -18.49 -5.41
N ASP A 306 9.16 -17.93 -5.09
CA ASP A 306 9.91 -18.24 -3.87
C ASP A 306 9.67 -17.22 -2.76
N TYR A 307 9.45 -15.96 -3.12
CA TYR A 307 9.14 -14.87 -2.19
C TYR A 307 8.07 -13.95 -2.76
N PHE A 308 7.38 -13.22 -1.88
CA PHE A 308 6.22 -12.41 -2.22
C PHE A 308 6.29 -11.04 -1.53
N LEU A 309 5.61 -10.06 -2.11
CA LEU A 309 5.43 -8.75 -1.49
C LEU A 309 4.82 -8.91 -0.08
N GLY A 310 5.49 -8.31 0.91
CA GLY A 310 5.11 -8.41 2.32
C GLY A 310 5.86 -9.48 3.12
N ASP A 311 6.59 -10.40 2.47
CA ASP A 311 7.41 -11.38 3.17
C ASP A 311 8.58 -10.72 3.90
N ILE A 312 8.99 -11.31 5.02
CA ILE A 312 10.23 -10.99 5.73
C ILE A 312 11.30 -11.97 5.24
N ILE A 313 12.45 -11.45 4.85
CA ILE A 313 13.55 -12.24 4.29
C ILE A 313 14.84 -12.00 5.06
N GLU A 314 15.87 -12.76 4.76
CA GLU A 314 17.22 -12.52 5.28
C GLU A 314 18.04 -11.77 4.24
N ILE A 315 18.70 -10.68 4.66
CA ILE A 315 19.72 -9.99 3.84
C ILE A 315 21.00 -9.93 4.64
N VAL A 316 22.11 -10.33 4.02
CA VAL A 316 23.45 -10.22 4.61
C VAL A 316 24.26 -9.29 3.73
N ASP A 317 24.69 -8.16 4.30
CA ASP A 317 25.49 -7.16 3.61
C ASP A 317 26.96 -7.61 3.42
N GLU A 318 27.72 -6.78 2.72
CA GLU A 318 29.17 -7.05 2.47
C GLU A 318 30.04 -7.02 3.73
N PHE A 319 29.53 -6.48 4.84
CA PHE A 319 30.22 -6.45 6.14
C PHE A 319 29.83 -7.64 7.03
N GLY A 320 28.90 -8.50 6.58
CA GLY A 320 28.40 -9.65 7.33
C GLY A 320 27.30 -9.32 8.34
N HIS A 321 26.71 -8.12 8.27
CA HIS A 321 25.53 -7.80 9.07
C HIS A 321 24.30 -8.46 8.46
N ALA A 322 23.52 -9.11 9.31
CA ALA A 322 22.29 -9.77 8.93
C ALA A 322 21.08 -8.92 9.32
N TYR A 323 20.18 -8.71 8.38
CA TYR A 323 18.94 -7.96 8.54
C TYR A 323 17.75 -8.85 8.18
N GLN A 324 16.61 -8.66 8.83
CA GLN A 324 15.36 -9.35 8.53
C GLN A 324 14.28 -8.37 8.06
N PRO A 325 14.47 -7.71 6.91
CA PRO A 325 13.55 -6.72 6.43
C PRO A 325 12.32 -7.34 5.78
N ARG A 326 11.23 -6.56 5.79
CA ARG A 326 10.02 -6.84 5.02
C ARG A 326 10.13 -6.26 3.62
N ILE A 327 9.69 -7.00 2.62
CA ILE A 327 9.54 -6.50 1.24
C ILE A 327 8.32 -5.59 1.22
N THR A 328 8.54 -4.28 1.12
CA THR A 328 7.46 -3.27 1.18
C THR A 328 7.09 -2.71 -0.18
N GLU A 329 7.99 -2.78 -1.15
CA GLU A 329 7.75 -2.36 -2.52
C GLU A 329 8.51 -3.28 -3.48
N VAL A 330 7.97 -3.47 -4.67
CA VAL A 330 8.64 -4.13 -5.79
C VAL A 330 8.39 -3.29 -7.04
N ILE A 331 9.48 -2.88 -7.68
CA ILE A 331 9.46 -2.18 -8.96
C ILE A 331 9.95 -3.14 -10.02
N GLU A 332 9.08 -3.49 -10.94
CA GLU A 332 9.44 -4.24 -12.15
C GLU A 332 9.58 -3.25 -13.31
N CYS A 333 10.70 -3.28 -13.99
CA CYS A 333 10.95 -2.46 -15.16
C CYS A 333 11.32 -3.34 -16.35
N GLN A 334 10.81 -3.00 -17.51
CA GLN A 334 11.25 -3.58 -18.78
C GLN A 334 11.46 -2.48 -19.81
N ASP A 335 12.64 -2.47 -20.41
CA ASP A 335 13.04 -1.54 -21.44
C ASP A 335 13.91 -2.22 -22.53
N ASP A 336 14.57 -1.40 -23.37
CA ASP A 336 15.47 -1.88 -24.44
C ASP A 336 16.70 -2.64 -23.88
N THR A 337 17.04 -2.50 -22.60
CA THR A 337 18.17 -3.21 -21.94
C THR A 337 17.77 -4.54 -21.33
N GLY A 338 16.49 -4.76 -21.12
CA GLY A 338 15.92 -6.01 -20.58
C GLY A 338 14.94 -5.78 -19.45
N TYR A 339 14.73 -6.84 -18.68
CA TYR A 339 13.87 -6.84 -17.50
C TYR A 339 14.70 -6.70 -16.22
N SER A 340 14.25 -5.87 -15.31
CA SER A 340 14.80 -5.75 -13.95
C SER A 340 13.67 -5.78 -12.89
N CYS A 341 14.03 -6.24 -11.70
CA CYS A 341 13.17 -6.30 -10.54
C CYS A 341 13.92 -5.69 -9.36
N LEU A 342 13.37 -4.63 -8.80
CA LEU A 342 14.00 -3.82 -7.74
C LEU A 342 13.08 -3.85 -6.51
N PRO A 343 13.30 -4.76 -5.55
CA PRO A 343 12.56 -4.73 -4.30
C PRO A 343 13.15 -3.69 -3.35
N THR A 344 12.27 -3.00 -2.63
CA THR A 344 12.59 -2.15 -1.49
C THR A 344 12.17 -2.86 -0.21
N PHE A 345 13.03 -2.80 0.78
CA PHE A 345 12.86 -3.47 2.05
C PHE A 345 12.76 -2.44 3.18
N ALA A 346 11.85 -2.68 4.13
CA ALA A 346 11.80 -1.94 5.38
C ALA A 346 12.12 -2.89 6.55
N ILE A 347 12.95 -2.44 7.44
CA ILE A 347 13.23 -3.17 8.68
C ILE A 347 12.15 -2.75 9.68
N ASP A 348 11.28 -3.68 10.05
CA ASP A 348 10.31 -3.45 11.12
C ASP A 348 11.08 -3.44 12.45
N GLU A 349 10.88 -2.40 13.28
CA GLU A 349 11.37 -2.44 14.65
C GLU A 349 10.83 -3.71 15.32
N LEU A 350 11.74 -4.50 15.89
CA LEU A 350 11.34 -5.68 16.67
C LEU A 350 10.51 -5.18 17.85
N GLU A 351 9.26 -5.65 17.95
CA GLU A 351 8.48 -5.46 19.17
C GLU A 351 9.24 -6.14 20.33
N GLU A 352 9.82 -5.34 21.26
CA GLU A 352 10.40 -5.82 22.50
C GLU A 352 9.35 -6.31 23.50
#